data_ea299f4bbe6d6d0f28d1e9ccda5909f9
#
_entry.id   ea299f4bbe6d6d0f28d1e9ccda5909f9
#
_cell.length_a   1.000
_cell.length_b   1.000
_cell.length_c   1.000
_cell.angle_alpha   90.00
_cell.angle_beta   90.00
_cell.angle_gamma   90.00
#
_symmetry.space_group_name_H-M   'P 1'
#
loop_
_entity.id
_entity.type
_entity.pdbx_description
1 polymer ?
#
loop_
_entity_poly.entity_id
_entity_poly.type
_entity_poly.pdbx_seq_one_letter_code
_entity_poly.pdbx_strand_id
1 'polypeptide(L)'
;MIRLNHVYKNYGMGPDALSDVSLHVEKGEFVFVTGPSGAGKTTLLRLLFLAERPTKGQVFINGVNVGSLPRRKVPYLRRAVGVVFQDFKLLPTLTVLDNVSFPLEVMGMGRREIIRRVRRVLKFVGLEDRERAFPLELSGGEQQRVAIARSVVNEPPILLADEPTGNLDSELTLDIIRLMEYIHDRGATVLMTTHNKDIVERFHKRVLSLKAGRIVT
;
A
#
# COMPACT_ATOMS: atom_id res chain seq x y z
N MET A 1 8.68 -11.42 6.50
CA MET A 1 7.49 -10.61 6.77
C MET A 1 6.31 -11.04 5.90
N ILE A 2 6.47 -11.09 4.58
CA ILE A 2 5.47 -11.56 3.61
C ILE A 2 6.03 -12.81 2.92
N ARG A 3 5.23 -13.87 2.77
CA ARG A 3 5.63 -15.08 2.04
C ARG A 3 4.45 -15.63 1.25
N LEU A 4 4.68 -15.88 -0.03
CA LEU A 4 3.77 -16.57 -0.93
C LEU A 4 4.41 -17.89 -1.34
N ASN A 5 3.63 -18.98 -1.31
CA ASN A 5 4.06 -20.31 -1.72
C ASN A 5 3.10 -20.84 -2.79
N HIS A 6 3.59 -20.97 -4.03
CA HIS A 6 2.85 -21.53 -5.16
C HIS A 6 1.44 -20.93 -5.31
N VAL A 7 1.36 -19.59 -5.30
CA VAL A 7 0.07 -18.87 -5.31
C VAL A 7 -0.48 -18.72 -6.71
N TYR A 8 -1.75 -19.06 -6.85
CA TYR A 8 -2.55 -18.87 -8.06
C TYR A 8 -3.76 -17.99 -7.74
N LYS A 9 -4.12 -17.13 -8.67
CA LYS A 9 -5.38 -16.38 -8.63
C LYS A 9 -6.04 -16.37 -9.99
N ASN A 10 -7.24 -16.93 -10.03
CA ASN A 10 -8.13 -16.91 -11.17
C ASN A 10 -9.43 -16.18 -10.81
N TYR A 11 -9.99 -15.43 -11.75
CA TYR A 11 -11.26 -14.70 -11.61
C TYR A 11 -12.44 -15.39 -12.33
N GLY A 12 -12.26 -16.63 -12.74
CA GLY A 12 -13.30 -17.47 -13.35
C GLY A 12 -13.11 -17.64 -14.86
N MET A 13 -13.33 -16.62 -15.65
CA MET A 13 -13.13 -16.70 -17.12
C MET A 13 -11.76 -16.13 -17.50
N GLY A 14 -10.96 -16.89 -18.26
CA GLY A 14 -9.68 -16.47 -18.80
C GLY A 14 -8.45 -17.01 -18.07
N PRO A 15 -7.25 -16.52 -18.43
CA PRO A 15 -6.00 -16.97 -17.86
C PRO A 15 -5.89 -16.54 -16.38
N ASP A 16 -5.04 -17.23 -15.64
CA ASP A 16 -4.74 -16.88 -14.26
C ASP A 16 -4.11 -15.47 -14.16
N ALA A 17 -4.67 -14.63 -13.31
CA ALA A 17 -4.09 -13.32 -13.00
C ALA A 17 -2.75 -13.45 -12.24
N LEU A 18 -2.59 -14.54 -11.47
CA LEU A 18 -1.33 -14.99 -10.89
C LEU A 18 -1.21 -16.50 -11.07
N SER A 19 -0.03 -16.97 -11.49
CA SER A 19 0.25 -18.35 -11.82
C SER A 19 1.58 -18.77 -11.21
N ASP A 20 1.53 -19.64 -10.20
CA ASP A 20 2.69 -20.19 -9.49
C ASP A 20 3.63 -19.13 -8.89
N VAL A 21 3.05 -18.13 -8.24
CA VAL A 21 3.82 -17.05 -7.61
C VAL A 21 4.36 -17.52 -6.27
N SER A 22 5.70 -17.58 -6.16
CA SER A 22 6.41 -17.80 -4.91
C SER A 22 7.36 -16.63 -4.67
N LEU A 23 7.25 -15.98 -3.48
CA LEU A 23 8.11 -14.88 -3.08
C LEU A 23 8.26 -14.80 -1.58
N HIS A 24 9.35 -14.18 -1.16
CA HIS A 24 9.60 -13.85 0.22
C HIS A 24 10.08 -12.40 0.33
N VAL A 25 9.46 -11.63 1.24
CA VAL A 25 9.88 -10.27 1.61
C VAL A 25 10.19 -10.27 3.09
N GLU A 26 11.40 -9.87 3.43
CA GLU A 26 11.86 -9.80 4.81
C GLU A 26 11.23 -8.62 5.56
N LYS A 27 11.31 -8.64 6.89
CA LYS A 27 10.90 -7.50 7.72
C LYS A 27 11.85 -6.32 7.48
N GLY A 28 11.30 -5.13 7.28
CA GLY A 28 12.09 -3.93 7.02
C GLY A 28 12.72 -3.92 5.62
N GLU A 29 12.21 -4.67 4.67
CA GLU A 29 12.66 -4.65 3.28
C GLU A 29 11.82 -3.69 2.46
N PHE A 30 12.44 -2.98 1.51
CA PHE A 30 11.76 -2.21 0.48
C PHE A 30 11.89 -2.94 -0.86
N VAL A 31 10.76 -3.30 -1.45
CA VAL A 31 10.71 -4.09 -2.70
C VAL A 31 9.86 -3.39 -3.73
N PHE A 32 10.41 -3.18 -4.92
CA PHE A 32 9.65 -2.81 -6.10
C PHE A 32 9.07 -4.06 -6.79
N VAL A 33 7.80 -3.99 -7.17
CA VAL A 33 7.16 -4.97 -8.05
C VAL A 33 6.92 -4.31 -9.41
N THR A 34 7.67 -4.73 -10.41
CA THR A 34 7.61 -4.18 -11.76
C THR A 34 6.88 -5.12 -12.73
N GLY A 35 6.48 -4.61 -13.86
CA GLY A 35 5.87 -5.39 -14.93
C GLY A 35 4.87 -4.56 -15.75
N PRO A 36 4.50 -5.02 -16.96
CA PRO A 36 3.56 -4.32 -17.81
C PRO A 36 2.17 -4.22 -17.18
N SER A 37 1.30 -3.40 -17.78
CA SER A 37 -0.12 -3.37 -17.40
C SER A 37 -0.72 -4.77 -17.58
N GLY A 38 -1.59 -5.19 -16.65
CA GLY A 38 -2.18 -6.54 -16.66
C GLY A 38 -1.25 -7.67 -16.20
N ALA A 39 -0.01 -7.40 -15.80
CA ALA A 39 0.93 -8.44 -15.33
C ALA A 39 0.50 -9.14 -14.03
N GLY A 40 -0.50 -8.60 -13.28
CA GLY A 40 -0.97 -9.15 -12.01
C GLY A 40 -0.51 -8.37 -10.77
N LYS A 41 0.15 -7.21 -10.91
CA LYS A 41 0.70 -6.39 -9.80
C LYS A 41 -0.37 -6.02 -8.76
N THR A 42 -1.47 -5.40 -9.21
CA THR A 42 -2.60 -5.05 -8.34
C THR A 42 -3.25 -6.28 -7.70
N THR A 43 -3.37 -7.40 -8.45
CA THR A 43 -3.88 -8.67 -7.90
C THR A 43 -2.99 -9.19 -6.78
N LEU A 44 -1.66 -9.14 -6.94
CA LEU A 44 -0.70 -9.50 -5.90
C LEU A 44 -0.95 -8.68 -4.62
N LEU A 45 -1.04 -7.35 -4.74
CA LEU A 45 -1.32 -6.50 -3.58
C LEU A 45 -2.69 -6.82 -2.94
N ARG A 46 -3.75 -7.04 -3.75
CA ARG A 46 -5.09 -7.38 -3.24
C ARG A 46 -5.12 -8.66 -2.40
N LEU A 47 -4.27 -9.64 -2.70
CA LEU A 47 -4.11 -10.83 -1.85
C LEU A 47 -3.47 -10.48 -0.51
N LEU A 48 -2.51 -9.55 -0.47
CA LEU A 48 -1.77 -9.19 0.74
C LEU A 48 -2.61 -8.42 1.76
N PHE A 49 -3.54 -7.56 1.32
CA PHE A 49 -4.47 -6.91 2.25
C PHE A 49 -5.87 -7.58 2.31
N LEU A 50 -5.97 -8.82 1.76
CA LEU A 50 -7.18 -9.64 1.77
C LEU A 50 -8.43 -8.96 1.15
N ALA A 51 -8.25 -8.12 0.12
CA ALA A 51 -9.36 -7.75 -0.75
C ALA A 51 -9.79 -8.95 -1.61
N GLU A 52 -8.82 -9.84 -1.91
CA GLU A 52 -9.01 -11.09 -2.64
C GLU A 52 -8.40 -12.25 -1.86
N ARG A 53 -8.83 -13.47 -2.17
CA ARG A 53 -8.21 -14.70 -1.67
C ARG A 53 -7.53 -15.45 -2.80
N PRO A 54 -6.43 -16.17 -2.53
CA PRO A 54 -5.82 -17.01 -3.54
C PRO A 54 -6.78 -18.14 -3.94
N THR A 55 -6.72 -18.56 -5.22
CA THR A 55 -7.45 -19.74 -5.70
C THR A 55 -6.75 -21.02 -5.27
N LYS A 56 -5.39 -21.02 -5.30
CA LYS A 56 -4.51 -22.10 -4.81
C LYS A 56 -3.27 -21.50 -4.18
N GLY A 57 -2.55 -22.31 -3.40
CA GLY A 57 -1.33 -21.89 -2.72
C GLY A 57 -1.60 -21.21 -1.38
N GLN A 58 -0.56 -20.65 -0.79
CA GLN A 58 -0.61 -20.08 0.55
C GLN A 58 0.03 -18.69 0.59
N VAL A 59 -0.62 -17.77 1.30
CA VAL A 59 -0.12 -16.41 1.54
C VAL A 59 0.03 -16.22 3.05
N PHE A 60 1.23 -15.84 3.48
CA PHE A 60 1.53 -15.59 4.88
C PHE A 60 1.91 -14.12 5.08
N ILE A 61 1.35 -13.50 6.13
CA ILE A 61 1.72 -12.17 6.60
C ILE A 61 2.02 -12.27 8.09
N ASN A 62 3.22 -11.90 8.50
CA ASN A 62 3.69 -12.06 9.87
C ASN A 62 3.50 -13.50 10.41
N GLY A 63 3.76 -14.52 9.58
CA GLY A 63 3.58 -15.92 9.94
C GLY A 63 2.13 -16.43 9.93
N VAL A 64 1.15 -15.56 9.76
CA VAL A 64 -0.27 -15.94 9.69
C VAL A 64 -0.66 -16.29 8.26
N ASN A 65 -1.19 -17.50 8.02
CA ASN A 65 -1.78 -17.85 6.72
C ASN A 65 -3.08 -17.08 6.51
N VAL A 66 -3.02 -16.07 5.62
CA VAL A 66 -4.16 -15.17 5.40
C VAL A 66 -5.23 -15.78 4.50
N GLY A 67 -4.88 -16.77 3.66
CA GLY A 67 -5.82 -17.47 2.80
C GLY A 67 -6.90 -18.22 3.59
N SER A 68 -6.55 -18.77 4.76
CA SER A 68 -7.44 -19.49 5.68
C SER A 68 -8.01 -18.62 6.81
N LEU A 69 -7.69 -17.31 6.83
CA LEU A 69 -8.11 -16.43 7.93
C LEU A 69 -9.63 -16.28 7.97
N PRO A 70 -10.30 -16.53 9.11
CA PRO A 70 -11.73 -16.29 9.27
C PRO A 70 -12.12 -14.84 8.99
N ARG A 71 -13.26 -14.59 8.35
CA ARG A 71 -13.71 -13.23 7.98
C ARG A 71 -13.68 -12.24 9.15
N ARG A 72 -14.05 -12.69 10.37
CA ARG A 72 -14.04 -11.87 11.58
C ARG A 72 -12.63 -11.38 11.99
N LYS A 73 -11.56 -12.05 11.55
CA LYS A 73 -10.15 -11.67 11.84
C LYS A 73 -9.53 -10.79 10.76
N VAL A 74 -10.14 -10.67 9.58
CA VAL A 74 -9.64 -9.84 8.47
C VAL A 74 -9.43 -8.37 8.87
N PRO A 75 -10.35 -7.69 9.61
CA PRO A 75 -10.13 -6.32 10.05
C PRO A 75 -8.85 -6.13 10.89
N TYR A 76 -8.52 -7.10 11.73
CA TYR A 76 -7.30 -7.03 12.55
C TYR A 76 -6.02 -7.14 11.70
N LEU A 77 -6.03 -8.00 10.68
CA LEU A 77 -4.92 -8.06 9.73
C LEU A 77 -4.76 -6.73 8.98
N ARG A 78 -5.86 -6.17 8.47
CA ARG A 78 -5.85 -4.90 7.73
C ARG A 78 -5.32 -3.72 8.53
N ARG A 79 -5.44 -3.75 9.87
CA ARG A 79 -4.82 -2.75 10.76
C ARG A 79 -3.30 -2.79 10.72
N ALA A 80 -2.72 -3.95 10.42
CA ALA A 80 -1.26 -4.13 10.29
C ALA A 80 -0.72 -3.85 8.88
N VAL A 81 -1.59 -3.44 7.94
CA VAL A 81 -1.23 -3.20 6.55
C VAL A 81 -1.77 -1.84 6.12
N GLY A 82 -0.87 -0.89 5.89
CA GLY A 82 -1.21 0.37 5.21
C GLY A 82 -1.29 0.13 3.71
N VAL A 83 -2.26 0.78 3.05
CA VAL A 83 -2.43 0.65 1.60
C VAL A 83 -2.55 2.03 0.98
N VAL A 84 -1.71 2.31 -0.02
CA VAL A 84 -1.77 3.50 -0.87
C VAL A 84 -2.22 3.05 -2.25
N PHE A 85 -3.29 3.66 -2.77
CA PHE A 85 -3.87 3.34 -4.08
C PHE A 85 -3.47 4.38 -5.13
N GLN A 86 -3.42 3.98 -6.38
CA GLN A 86 -3.13 4.85 -7.52
C GLN A 86 -4.13 6.00 -7.66
N ASP A 87 -5.41 5.76 -7.38
CA ASP A 87 -6.51 6.71 -7.46
C ASP A 87 -6.90 7.30 -6.10
N PHE A 88 -5.94 7.38 -5.17
CA PHE A 88 -6.01 7.96 -3.82
C PHE A 88 -7.08 7.33 -2.91
N LYS A 89 -8.26 6.98 -3.42
CA LYS A 89 -9.42 6.44 -2.67
C LYS A 89 -9.77 7.30 -1.43
N LEU A 90 -9.65 8.62 -1.56
CA LEU A 90 -10.10 9.53 -0.52
C LEU A 90 -11.62 9.58 -0.46
N LEU A 91 -12.15 9.82 0.73
CA LEU A 91 -13.58 10.01 0.98
C LEU A 91 -13.91 11.48 0.67
N PRO A 92 -14.61 11.80 -0.45
CA PRO A 92 -14.72 13.17 -0.94
C PRO A 92 -15.59 14.07 -0.04
N THR A 93 -16.44 13.47 0.79
CA THR A 93 -17.31 14.17 1.75
C THR A 93 -16.66 14.43 3.10
N LEU A 94 -15.45 13.93 3.31
CA LEU A 94 -14.68 14.11 4.54
C LEU A 94 -13.51 15.07 4.31
N THR A 95 -13.19 15.86 5.33
CA THR A 95 -12.01 16.72 5.32
C THR A 95 -10.71 15.90 5.27
N VAL A 96 -9.58 16.53 5.04
CA VAL A 96 -8.24 15.94 5.16
C VAL A 96 -8.06 15.30 6.54
N LEU A 97 -8.37 16.05 7.60
CA LEU A 97 -8.30 15.57 8.97
C LEU A 97 -9.13 14.31 9.17
N ASP A 98 -10.39 14.30 8.70
CA ASP A 98 -11.29 13.17 8.88
C ASP A 98 -10.88 11.97 8.02
N ASN A 99 -10.39 12.18 6.78
CA ASN A 99 -9.83 11.12 5.95
C ASN A 99 -8.67 10.39 6.65
N VAL A 100 -7.76 11.14 7.29
CA VAL A 100 -6.61 10.58 8.00
C VAL A 100 -7.01 10.01 9.36
N SER A 101 -8.05 10.56 10.03
CA SER A 101 -8.58 10.06 11.29
C SER A 101 -9.27 8.70 11.17
N PHE A 102 -9.91 8.46 10.04
CA PHE A 102 -10.83 7.34 9.82
C PHE A 102 -10.28 5.97 10.26
N PRO A 103 -9.03 5.56 9.92
CA PRO A 103 -8.49 4.28 10.40
C PRO A 103 -8.41 4.19 11.92
N LEU A 104 -8.08 5.28 12.61
CA LEU A 104 -7.95 5.32 14.07
C LEU A 104 -9.32 5.28 14.76
N GLU A 105 -10.34 5.90 14.18
CA GLU A 105 -11.72 5.83 14.63
C GLU A 105 -12.27 4.41 14.57
N VAL A 106 -12.04 3.72 13.44
CA VAL A 106 -12.40 2.31 13.27
C VAL A 106 -11.69 1.40 14.27
N MET A 107 -10.52 1.82 14.76
CA MET A 107 -9.80 1.11 15.83
C MET A 107 -10.34 1.41 17.23
N GLY A 108 -11.29 2.35 17.38
CA GLY A 108 -11.86 2.76 18.66
C GLY A 108 -10.95 3.65 19.50
N MET A 109 -10.01 4.35 18.87
CA MET A 109 -9.08 5.24 19.57
C MET A 109 -9.79 6.50 20.09
N GLY A 110 -9.37 7.01 21.24
CA GLY A 110 -9.94 8.23 21.82
C GLY A 110 -9.60 9.49 21.01
N ARG A 111 -10.54 10.43 20.89
CA ARG A 111 -10.46 11.64 20.05
C ARG A 111 -9.19 12.48 20.27
N ARG A 112 -8.74 12.65 21.51
CA ARG A 112 -7.51 13.43 21.81
C ARG A 112 -6.28 12.78 21.16
N GLU A 113 -6.17 11.47 21.25
CA GLU A 113 -5.07 10.71 20.68
C GLU A 113 -5.13 10.72 19.13
N ILE A 114 -6.33 10.58 18.56
CA ILE A 114 -6.55 10.69 17.10
C ILE A 114 -6.01 12.02 16.58
N ILE A 115 -6.47 13.16 17.14
CA ILE A 115 -6.04 14.50 16.69
C ILE A 115 -4.54 14.68 16.83
N ARG A 116 -3.93 14.19 17.91
CA ARG A 116 -2.48 14.25 18.11
C ARG A 116 -1.72 13.49 17.03
N ARG A 117 -2.16 12.27 16.70
CA ARG A 117 -1.52 11.44 15.68
C ARG A 117 -1.72 12.01 14.27
N VAL A 118 -2.95 12.42 13.96
CA VAL A 118 -3.28 12.99 12.65
C VAL A 118 -2.43 14.24 12.38
N ARG A 119 -2.35 15.18 13.32
CA ARG A 119 -1.54 16.40 13.14
C ARG A 119 -0.06 16.09 12.98
N ARG A 120 0.47 15.11 13.72
CA ARG A 120 1.86 14.67 13.55
C ARG A 120 2.10 14.14 12.13
N VAL A 121 1.18 13.31 11.62
CA VAL A 121 1.30 12.74 10.28
C VAL A 121 1.08 13.80 9.20
N LEU A 122 0.10 14.71 9.37
CA LEU A 122 -0.11 15.82 8.42
C LEU A 122 1.11 16.73 8.32
N LYS A 123 1.74 17.05 9.44
CA LYS A 123 3.01 17.79 9.46
C LYS A 123 4.12 17.01 8.75
N PHE A 124 4.18 15.69 8.96
CA PHE A 124 5.17 14.83 8.30
C PHE A 124 5.02 14.84 6.77
N VAL A 125 3.79 14.87 6.24
CA VAL A 125 3.54 14.92 4.79
C VAL A 125 3.45 16.35 4.22
N GLY A 126 3.67 17.40 5.06
CA GLY A 126 3.62 18.81 4.66
C GLY A 126 2.21 19.33 4.32
N LEU A 127 1.22 18.91 5.10
CA LEU A 127 -0.20 19.29 4.92
C LEU A 127 -0.85 19.81 6.21
N GLU A 128 -0.06 20.37 7.13
CA GLU A 128 -0.54 20.91 8.40
C GLU A 128 -1.58 22.03 8.22
N ASP A 129 -1.45 22.84 7.17
CA ASP A 129 -2.34 23.96 6.87
C ASP A 129 -3.59 23.53 6.08
N ARG A 130 -3.71 22.25 5.72
CA ARG A 130 -4.79 21.68 4.90
C ARG A 130 -5.79 20.83 5.70
N GLU A 131 -5.72 20.81 7.03
CA GLU A 131 -6.58 19.96 7.88
C GLU A 131 -8.07 20.02 7.52
N ARG A 132 -8.56 21.22 7.16
CA ARG A 132 -9.99 21.51 6.90
C ARG A 132 -10.38 21.40 5.44
N ALA A 133 -9.43 21.28 4.53
CA ALA A 133 -9.71 21.16 3.10
C ALA A 133 -10.41 19.84 2.77
N PHE A 134 -11.22 19.85 1.73
CA PHE A 134 -11.80 18.63 1.15
C PHE A 134 -10.91 18.10 0.02
N PRO A 135 -10.98 16.79 -0.31
CA PRO A 135 -10.15 16.21 -1.36
C PRO A 135 -10.21 16.92 -2.71
N LEU A 136 -11.37 17.44 -3.11
CA LEU A 136 -11.55 18.15 -4.38
C LEU A 136 -10.89 19.55 -4.42
N GLU A 137 -10.49 20.09 -3.28
CA GLU A 137 -9.78 21.37 -3.16
C GLU A 137 -8.25 21.20 -3.22
N LEU A 138 -7.78 19.95 -3.32
CA LEU A 138 -6.37 19.60 -3.30
C LEU A 138 -5.84 19.26 -4.70
N SER A 139 -4.57 19.59 -4.95
CA SER A 139 -3.83 19.08 -6.10
C SER A 139 -3.67 17.56 -6.03
N GLY A 140 -3.35 16.91 -7.16
CA GLY A 140 -3.10 15.46 -7.19
C GLY A 140 -2.00 15.00 -6.24
N GLY A 141 -0.92 15.78 -6.14
CA GLY A 141 0.17 15.52 -5.19
C GLY A 141 -0.24 15.65 -3.72
N GLU A 142 -1.06 16.67 -3.39
CA GLU A 142 -1.62 16.82 -2.04
C GLU A 142 -2.57 15.68 -1.71
N GLN A 143 -3.45 15.27 -2.65
CA GLN A 143 -4.33 14.11 -2.46
C GLN A 143 -3.53 12.82 -2.19
N GLN A 144 -2.44 12.60 -2.92
CA GLN A 144 -1.55 11.46 -2.71
C GLN A 144 -0.89 11.51 -1.33
N ARG A 145 -0.43 12.69 -0.89
CA ARG A 145 0.11 12.86 0.48
C ARG A 145 -0.93 12.58 1.56
N VAL A 146 -2.20 12.97 1.37
CA VAL A 146 -3.30 12.60 2.27
C VAL A 146 -3.52 11.09 2.29
N ALA A 147 -3.51 10.42 1.11
CA ALA A 147 -3.65 8.96 1.04
C ALA A 147 -2.51 8.23 1.75
N ILE A 148 -1.28 8.73 1.62
CA ILE A 148 -0.12 8.21 2.38
C ILE A 148 -0.31 8.46 3.88
N ALA A 149 -0.64 9.68 4.29
CA ALA A 149 -0.88 10.02 5.70
C ALA A 149 -1.91 9.07 6.33
N ARG A 150 -3.04 8.85 5.64
CA ARG A 150 -4.08 7.91 6.06
C ARG A 150 -3.57 6.48 6.19
N SER A 151 -2.70 6.05 5.28
CA SER A 151 -2.17 4.68 5.27
C SER A 151 -1.19 4.40 6.41
N VAL A 152 -0.52 5.43 6.94
CA VAL A 152 0.55 5.29 7.95
C VAL A 152 0.20 5.84 9.33
N VAL A 153 -0.96 6.48 9.51
CA VAL A 153 -1.35 7.13 10.77
C VAL A 153 -1.41 6.19 11.98
N ASN A 154 -1.65 4.89 11.73
CA ASN A 154 -1.62 3.84 12.74
C ASN A 154 -0.27 3.09 12.82
N GLU A 155 0.77 3.60 12.14
CA GLU A 155 2.13 3.04 12.13
C GLU A 155 2.16 1.54 11.74
N PRO A 156 1.59 1.15 10.59
CA PRO A 156 1.51 -0.25 10.21
C PRO A 156 2.90 -0.81 9.89
N PRO A 157 3.22 -2.06 10.28
CA PRO A 157 4.50 -2.69 9.96
C PRO A 157 4.68 -3.02 8.47
N ILE A 158 3.62 -2.97 7.68
CA ILE A 158 3.66 -3.22 6.23
C ILE A 158 2.95 -2.07 5.52
N LEU A 159 3.60 -1.52 4.49
CA LEU A 159 3.03 -0.54 3.57
C LEU A 159 3.00 -1.13 2.15
N LEU A 160 1.81 -1.23 1.59
CA LEU A 160 1.58 -1.64 0.22
C LEU A 160 1.23 -0.40 -0.60
N ALA A 161 1.88 -0.19 -1.74
CA ALA A 161 1.61 0.96 -2.60
C ALA A 161 1.37 0.49 -4.04
N ASP A 162 0.16 0.71 -4.55
CA ASP A 162 -0.22 0.35 -5.93
C ASP A 162 -0.05 1.55 -6.85
N GLU A 163 1.06 1.59 -7.59
CA GLU A 163 1.43 2.66 -8.52
C GLU A 163 1.23 4.08 -7.94
N PRO A 164 1.80 4.40 -6.75
CA PRO A 164 1.48 5.61 -6.00
C PRO A 164 1.90 6.92 -6.69
N THR A 165 2.60 6.84 -7.81
CA THR A 165 3.11 7.98 -8.59
C THR A 165 2.56 8.01 -10.02
N GLY A 166 1.64 7.11 -10.38
CA GLY A 166 1.17 6.94 -11.74
C GLY A 166 0.43 8.13 -12.34
N ASN A 167 -0.07 9.05 -11.50
CA ASN A 167 -0.83 10.24 -11.90
C ASN A 167 -0.10 11.56 -11.56
N LEU A 168 1.21 11.50 -11.28
CA LEU A 168 2.00 12.64 -10.82
C LEU A 168 3.11 12.97 -11.83
N ASP A 169 3.50 14.24 -11.86
CA ASP A 169 4.68 14.68 -12.59
C ASP A 169 5.98 14.15 -11.96
N SER A 170 7.11 14.38 -12.64
CA SER A 170 8.40 13.84 -12.23
C SER A 170 8.91 14.38 -10.89
N GLU A 171 8.65 15.65 -10.56
CA GLU A 171 9.10 16.27 -9.33
C GLU A 171 8.30 15.74 -8.13
N LEU A 172 6.97 15.75 -8.22
CA LEU A 172 6.08 15.18 -7.21
C LEU A 172 6.31 13.68 -7.03
N THR A 173 6.61 12.97 -8.12
CA THR A 173 6.99 11.55 -8.08
C THR A 173 8.17 11.31 -7.14
N LEU A 174 9.25 12.09 -7.28
CA LEU A 174 10.43 11.95 -6.42
C LEU A 174 10.11 12.23 -4.95
N ASP A 175 9.31 13.24 -4.68
CA ASP A 175 8.90 13.58 -3.32
C ASP A 175 8.09 12.45 -2.67
N ILE A 176 7.17 11.83 -3.42
CA ILE A 176 6.39 10.68 -2.93
C ILE A 176 7.31 9.48 -2.63
N ILE A 177 8.29 9.19 -3.50
CA ILE A 177 9.21 8.08 -3.24
C ILE A 177 10.09 8.35 -2.02
N ARG A 178 10.62 9.56 -1.86
CA ARG A 178 11.38 9.96 -0.65
C ARG A 178 10.53 9.80 0.62
N LEU A 179 9.25 10.14 0.55
CA LEU A 179 8.32 9.93 1.66
C LEU A 179 8.15 8.44 1.99
N MET A 180 8.08 7.57 0.96
CA MET A 180 8.04 6.11 1.15
C MET A 180 9.35 5.58 1.74
N GLU A 181 10.52 6.08 1.30
CA GLU A 181 11.82 5.74 1.90
C GLU A 181 11.87 6.13 3.38
N TYR A 182 11.46 7.33 3.72
CA TYR A 182 11.43 7.77 5.12
C TYR A 182 10.54 6.86 6.00
N ILE A 183 9.39 6.40 5.48
CA ILE A 183 8.53 5.45 6.18
C ILE A 183 9.24 4.10 6.35
N HIS A 184 9.93 3.62 5.31
CA HIS A 184 10.74 2.41 5.35
C HIS A 184 11.87 2.52 6.38
N ASP A 185 12.61 3.64 6.41
CA ASP A 185 13.72 3.86 7.34
C ASP A 185 13.28 3.87 8.81
N ARG A 186 11.99 4.09 9.06
CA ARG A 186 11.36 3.94 10.38
C ARG A 186 10.93 2.50 10.69
N GLY A 187 11.30 1.54 9.86
CA GLY A 187 11.14 0.10 10.09
C GLY A 187 9.93 -0.53 9.41
N ALA A 188 9.17 0.20 8.59
CA ALA A 188 8.11 -0.40 7.81
C ALA A 188 8.69 -1.29 6.68
N THR A 189 8.01 -2.42 6.41
CA THR A 189 8.26 -3.21 5.20
C THR A 189 7.44 -2.60 4.07
N VAL A 190 8.08 -2.22 2.96
CA VAL A 190 7.41 -1.55 1.84
C VAL A 190 7.38 -2.45 0.62
N LEU A 191 6.20 -2.66 0.05
CA LEU A 191 6.03 -3.31 -1.25
C LEU A 191 5.31 -2.33 -2.18
N MET A 192 6.01 -1.85 -3.19
CA MET A 192 5.51 -0.83 -4.10
C MET A 192 5.47 -1.35 -5.54
N THR A 193 4.31 -1.29 -6.18
CA THR A 193 4.21 -1.55 -7.62
C THR A 193 4.57 -0.28 -8.40
N THR A 194 5.31 -0.45 -9.48
CA THR A 194 5.60 0.64 -10.43
C THR A 194 5.94 0.08 -11.80
N HIS A 195 5.68 0.85 -12.84
CA HIS A 195 6.18 0.61 -14.19
C HIS A 195 7.25 1.62 -14.60
N ASN A 196 7.58 2.59 -13.73
CA ASN A 196 8.58 3.62 -13.99
C ASN A 196 9.99 3.08 -13.71
N LYS A 197 10.78 2.91 -14.79
CA LYS A 197 12.15 2.39 -14.72
C LYS A 197 13.10 3.36 -14.04
N ASP A 198 12.94 4.66 -14.25
CA ASP A 198 13.82 5.69 -13.68
C ASP A 198 13.79 5.67 -12.14
N ILE A 199 12.59 5.42 -11.56
CA ILE A 199 12.44 5.24 -10.12
C ILE A 199 13.21 4.01 -9.65
N VAL A 200 13.03 2.88 -10.33
CA VAL A 200 13.66 1.62 -9.96
C VAL A 200 15.19 1.74 -10.00
N GLU A 201 15.73 2.35 -11.06
CA GLU A 201 17.17 2.55 -11.24
C GLU A 201 17.73 3.53 -10.21
N ARG A 202 17.01 4.62 -9.91
CA ARG A 202 17.47 5.66 -8.99
C ARG A 202 17.52 5.23 -7.52
N PHE A 203 16.55 4.43 -7.09
CA PHE A 203 16.39 4.09 -5.67
C PHE A 203 17.03 2.75 -5.26
N HIS A 204 17.59 1.98 -6.20
CA HIS A 204 18.41 0.79 -5.96
C HIS A 204 17.83 -0.20 -4.91
N LYS A 205 16.50 -0.35 -4.86
CA LYS A 205 15.86 -1.33 -3.99
C LYS A 205 15.72 -2.67 -4.73
N ARG A 206 15.47 -3.75 -3.99
CA ARG A 206 15.19 -5.05 -4.59
C ARG A 206 14.00 -4.96 -5.55
N VAL A 207 14.11 -5.61 -6.70
CA VAL A 207 13.08 -5.64 -7.74
C VAL A 207 12.55 -7.04 -7.93
N LEU A 208 11.24 -7.18 -7.97
CA LEU A 208 10.53 -8.38 -8.39
C LEU A 208 9.81 -8.06 -9.71
N SER A 209 10.19 -8.71 -10.79
CA SER A 209 9.53 -8.52 -12.08
C SER A 209 8.39 -9.51 -12.24
N LEU A 210 7.20 -8.99 -12.56
CA LEU A 210 6.00 -9.79 -12.81
C LEU A 210 5.64 -9.72 -14.31
N LYS A 211 5.45 -10.88 -14.94
CA LYS A 211 5.05 -10.97 -16.34
C LYS A 211 4.03 -12.09 -16.51
N ALA A 212 2.87 -11.76 -17.10
CA ALA A 212 1.77 -12.72 -17.32
C ALA A 212 1.46 -13.56 -16.06
N GLY A 213 1.34 -12.91 -14.91
CA GLY A 213 1.01 -13.55 -13.63
C GLY A 213 2.14 -14.35 -12.97
N ARG A 214 3.37 -14.32 -13.51
CA ARG A 214 4.53 -15.07 -12.98
C ARG A 214 5.66 -14.13 -12.57
N ILE A 215 6.40 -14.47 -11.52
CA ILE A 215 7.66 -13.79 -11.22
C ILE A 215 8.71 -14.28 -12.20
N VAL A 216 9.36 -13.32 -12.86
CA VAL A 216 10.52 -13.53 -13.73
C VAL A 216 11.71 -12.88 -13.04
N THR A 217 12.77 -13.63 -12.86
CA THR A 217 14.06 -13.19 -12.33
C THR A 217 14.90 -12.54 -13.40
#